data_edf4fafaa459506871c5c504fcc48aed
#
_entry.id   edf4fafaa459506871c5c504fcc48aed
#
_cell.length_a   1.000
_cell.length_b   1.000
_cell.length_c   1.000
_cell.angle_alpha   90.00
_cell.angle_beta   90.00
_cell.angle_gamma   90.00
#
_symmetry.space_group_name_H-M   'P 1'
#
loop_
_entity.id
_entity.type
_entity.pdbx_description
1 polymer ?
#
loop_
_entity_poly.entity_id
_entity_poly.type
_entity_poly.pdbx_seq_one_letter_code
_entity_poly.pdbx_strand_id
1 'polypeptide(L)'
;MKNLYLKFSFNLPVTLSIQLVIATILFSNSLLNAGGYKNTMKSFYDLQLNDINGDKIDLQSFKGKKVLLVNVASKCGYTDQYADLQELYETHGDKLEIIGIPCNDFGRQEPGSANEIQKFCKLNYGVTFTLAEKQKIKSKPMSGIYQWLSDPNLNGWNSSLPSWNFCKYVINESGELTHFFKSGVDPNGREILNLF
;
A
#
# COMPACT_ATOMS: atom_id res chain seq x y z
N MET A 1 -40.23 -47.39 63.59
CA MET A 1 -40.18 -46.40 62.53
C MET A 1 -38.99 -46.79 61.61
N LYS A 2 -39.29 -47.34 60.42
CA LYS A 2 -38.27 -47.84 59.49
C LYS A 2 -38.09 -46.78 58.39
N ASN A 3 -36.88 -46.17 58.31
CA ASN A 3 -36.52 -45.24 57.26
C ASN A 3 -36.23 -46.04 55.99
N LEU A 4 -37.02 -45.76 54.95
CA LEU A 4 -36.84 -46.30 53.60
C LEU A 4 -36.04 -45.29 52.76
N TYR A 5 -34.75 -45.58 52.54
CA TYR A 5 -33.92 -44.78 51.57
C TYR A 5 -34.11 -45.37 50.18
N LEU A 6 -34.82 -44.66 49.33
CA LEU A 6 -34.87 -44.95 47.90
C LEU A 6 -33.51 -44.43 47.22
N LYS A 7 -32.68 -45.39 46.80
CA LYS A 7 -31.55 -45.12 45.95
C LYS A 7 -32.05 -45.07 44.51
N PHE A 8 -32.11 -43.88 43.96
CA PHE A 8 -32.19 -43.72 42.48
C PHE A 8 -30.83 -43.86 41.87
N SER A 9 -30.59 -44.95 41.15
CA SER A 9 -29.39 -45.13 40.31
C SER A 9 -29.75 -44.68 38.91
N PHE A 10 -29.22 -43.52 38.47
CA PHE A 10 -29.30 -43.09 37.09
C PHE A 10 -28.16 -43.73 36.31
N ASN A 11 -28.44 -44.85 35.63
CA ASN A 11 -27.56 -45.39 34.60
C ASN A 11 -27.84 -44.65 33.28
N LEU A 12 -27.09 -43.58 32.97
CA LEU A 12 -27.09 -43.04 31.63
C LEU A 12 -26.30 -44.00 30.71
N PRO A 13 -26.83 -44.35 29.54
CA PRO A 13 -26.09 -45.19 28.58
C PRO A 13 -24.86 -44.47 28.09
N VAL A 14 -23.71 -45.14 28.07
CA VAL A 14 -22.39 -44.65 27.67
C VAL A 14 -22.40 -44.04 26.24
N THR A 15 -23.32 -44.49 25.39
CA THR A 15 -23.54 -43.99 24.04
C THR A 15 -24.00 -42.52 23.99
N LEU A 16 -24.77 -42.06 25.01
CA LEU A 16 -25.27 -40.68 25.05
C LEU A 16 -24.16 -39.69 25.44
N SER A 17 -23.22 -40.10 26.31
CA SER A 17 -22.08 -39.29 26.73
C SER A 17 -21.06 -39.11 25.60
N ILE A 18 -20.85 -40.14 24.78
CA ILE A 18 -19.93 -40.07 23.62
C ILE A 18 -20.49 -39.12 22.51
N GLN A 19 -21.78 -39.18 22.26
CA GLN A 19 -22.42 -38.29 21.28
C GLN A 19 -22.36 -36.80 21.73
N LEU A 20 -22.54 -36.53 23.03
CA LEU A 20 -22.44 -35.16 23.56
C LEU A 20 -21.00 -34.60 23.48
N VAL A 21 -19.99 -35.44 23.73
CA VAL A 21 -18.59 -35.05 23.64
C VAL A 21 -18.18 -34.80 22.18
N ILE A 22 -18.65 -35.63 21.25
CA ILE A 22 -18.40 -35.43 19.81
C ILE A 22 -19.08 -34.15 19.31
N ALA A 23 -20.30 -33.86 19.72
CA ALA A 23 -21.03 -32.65 19.38
C ALA A 23 -20.31 -31.38 19.90
N THR A 24 -19.76 -31.41 21.12
CA THR A 24 -18.99 -30.28 21.68
C THR A 24 -17.65 -30.07 20.98
N ILE A 25 -16.95 -31.13 20.56
CA ILE A 25 -15.70 -31.04 19.80
C ILE A 25 -15.97 -30.50 18.40
N LEU A 26 -17.04 -30.94 17.72
CA LEU A 26 -17.40 -30.42 16.41
C LEU A 26 -17.85 -28.95 16.46
N PHE A 27 -18.54 -28.55 17.54
CA PHE A 27 -18.96 -27.16 17.75
C PHE A 27 -17.77 -26.25 18.08
N SER A 28 -16.79 -26.73 18.85
CA SER A 28 -15.57 -25.98 19.16
C SER A 28 -14.67 -25.83 17.93
N ASN A 29 -14.60 -26.85 17.06
CA ASN A 29 -13.85 -26.76 15.80
C ASN A 29 -14.54 -25.85 14.76
N SER A 30 -15.88 -25.73 14.77
CA SER A 30 -16.58 -24.77 13.91
C SER A 30 -16.42 -23.32 14.38
N LEU A 31 -16.26 -23.08 15.68
CA LEU A 31 -15.94 -21.77 16.26
C LEU A 31 -14.47 -21.36 16.04
N LEU A 32 -13.56 -22.35 15.98
CA LEU A 32 -12.15 -22.09 15.64
C LEU A 32 -11.94 -21.82 14.14
N ASN A 33 -12.85 -22.30 13.28
CA ASN A 33 -12.86 -22.01 11.84
C ASN A 33 -13.74 -20.81 11.45
N ALA A 34 -14.43 -20.18 12.38
CA ALA A 34 -14.89 -18.80 12.26
C ALA A 34 -13.71 -17.84 12.40
N GLY A 35 -12.57 -18.23 11.78
CA GLY A 35 -11.43 -17.38 11.57
C GLY A 35 -11.91 -16.16 10.84
N GLY A 36 -12.02 -15.04 11.53
CA GLY A 36 -12.27 -13.76 10.94
C GLY A 36 -11.39 -13.67 9.70
N TYR A 37 -11.95 -13.23 8.60
CA TYR A 37 -11.25 -12.77 7.43
C TYR A 37 -10.24 -11.76 7.97
N LYS A 38 -9.01 -12.21 8.26
CA LYS A 38 -7.90 -11.30 8.48
C LYS A 38 -7.76 -10.59 7.14
N ASN A 39 -8.39 -9.44 7.05
CA ASN A 39 -8.06 -8.46 6.04
C ASN A 39 -6.60 -8.09 6.36
N THR A 40 -5.67 -8.92 5.86
CA THR A 40 -4.25 -8.68 6.04
C THR A 40 -3.94 -7.44 5.23
N MET A 41 -3.67 -6.35 5.94
CA MET A 41 -3.16 -5.14 5.32
C MET A 41 -2.03 -5.55 4.39
N LYS A 42 -2.15 -5.14 3.13
CA LYS A 42 -1.19 -5.52 2.11
C LYS A 42 0.01 -4.59 2.24
N SER A 43 1.20 -5.14 2.35
CA SER A 43 2.41 -4.33 2.36
C SER A 43 2.63 -3.70 0.98
N PHE A 44 3.25 -2.53 0.93
CA PHE A 44 3.76 -1.92 -0.31
C PHE A 44 4.61 -2.92 -1.12
N TYR A 45 5.41 -3.73 -0.44
CA TYR A 45 6.30 -4.71 -1.06
C TYR A 45 5.58 -5.89 -1.73
N ASP A 46 4.27 -6.07 -1.46
CA ASP A 46 3.43 -7.10 -2.09
C ASP A 46 2.74 -6.58 -3.38
N LEU A 47 2.95 -5.31 -3.72
CA LEU A 47 2.38 -4.70 -4.92
C LEU A 47 3.21 -5.04 -6.15
N GLN A 48 2.65 -4.75 -7.31
CA GLN A 48 3.33 -4.85 -8.60
C GLN A 48 3.35 -3.49 -9.28
N LEU A 49 4.52 -3.11 -9.74
CA LEU A 49 4.76 -1.89 -10.48
C LEU A 49 5.86 -2.16 -11.49
N ASN A 50 5.69 -1.66 -12.70
CA ASN A 50 6.73 -1.71 -13.73
C ASN A 50 7.43 -0.35 -13.84
N ASP A 51 8.67 -0.36 -14.24
CA ASP A 51 9.38 0.84 -14.60
C ASP A 51 8.88 1.43 -15.93
N ILE A 52 9.39 2.57 -16.31
CA ILE A 52 8.97 3.29 -17.53
C ILE A 52 9.25 2.53 -18.83
N ASN A 53 10.12 1.52 -18.80
CA ASN A 53 10.45 0.65 -19.94
C ASN A 53 9.57 -0.60 -19.98
N GLY A 54 8.76 -0.84 -18.93
CA GLY A 54 7.89 -2.00 -18.78
C GLY A 54 8.50 -3.16 -18.00
N ASP A 55 9.72 -3.00 -17.47
CA ASP A 55 10.37 -4.01 -16.66
C ASP A 55 9.84 -3.95 -15.22
N LYS A 56 9.70 -5.13 -14.58
CA LYS A 56 9.20 -5.22 -13.21
C LYS A 56 10.15 -4.55 -12.23
N ILE A 57 9.65 -3.61 -11.43
CA ILE A 57 10.37 -3.04 -10.28
C ILE A 57 10.35 -4.07 -9.14
N ASP A 58 11.51 -4.45 -8.64
CA ASP A 58 11.62 -5.25 -7.43
C ASP A 58 11.43 -4.38 -6.18
N LEU A 59 10.17 -4.22 -5.78
CA LEU A 59 9.82 -3.43 -4.59
C LEU A 59 10.41 -4.00 -3.29
N GLN A 60 10.75 -5.31 -3.26
CA GLN A 60 11.38 -5.93 -2.09
C GLN A 60 12.81 -5.42 -1.87
N SER A 61 13.49 -4.98 -2.93
CA SER A 61 14.84 -4.41 -2.84
C SER A 61 14.89 -3.08 -2.06
N PHE A 62 13.74 -2.41 -1.88
CA PHE A 62 13.63 -1.16 -1.12
C PHE A 62 13.41 -1.35 0.37
N LYS A 63 13.30 -2.59 0.87
CA LYS A 63 13.19 -2.85 2.32
C LYS A 63 14.34 -2.21 3.08
N GLY A 64 14.00 -1.55 4.19
CA GLY A 64 14.97 -0.82 4.99
C GLY A 64 15.21 0.62 4.52
N LYS A 65 14.63 1.03 3.39
CA LYS A 65 14.57 2.42 2.93
C LYS A 65 13.15 2.93 3.01
N LYS A 66 12.98 4.23 3.18
CA LYS A 66 11.70 4.88 2.92
C LYS A 66 11.48 4.98 1.42
N VAL A 67 10.21 4.98 1.00
CA VAL A 67 9.88 5.19 -0.42
C VAL A 67 8.95 6.39 -0.56
N LEU A 68 9.32 7.34 -1.41
CA LEU A 68 8.50 8.49 -1.79
C LEU A 68 7.88 8.23 -3.16
N LEU A 69 6.57 8.00 -3.20
CA LEU A 69 5.82 7.90 -4.45
C LEU A 69 5.24 9.25 -4.82
N VAL A 70 5.46 9.68 -6.06
CA VAL A 70 4.98 10.99 -6.55
C VAL A 70 4.27 10.80 -7.90
N ASN A 71 3.02 11.23 -8.03
CA ASN A 71 2.38 11.27 -9.33
C ASN A 71 2.84 12.50 -10.12
N VAL A 72 3.52 12.28 -11.23
CA VAL A 72 4.25 13.30 -11.96
C VAL A 72 3.65 13.62 -13.35
N ALA A 73 4.00 14.79 -13.88
CA ALA A 73 3.59 15.20 -15.23
C ALA A 73 4.56 16.24 -15.80
N SER A 74 4.80 16.16 -17.13
CA SER A 74 5.77 17.02 -17.85
C SER A 74 5.24 18.42 -18.19
N LYS A 75 3.91 18.68 -18.11
CA LYS A 75 3.27 19.94 -18.53
C LYS A 75 2.41 20.54 -17.42
N CYS A 76 2.88 20.49 -16.19
CA CYS A 76 2.18 20.97 -15.01
C CYS A 76 2.86 22.23 -14.45
N GLY A 77 2.11 23.09 -13.75
CA GLY A 77 2.70 24.21 -13.01
C GLY A 77 3.62 23.78 -11.86
N TYR A 78 3.60 22.50 -11.47
CA TYR A 78 4.48 21.91 -10.45
C TYR A 78 5.64 21.10 -11.04
N THR A 79 5.86 21.12 -12.37
CA THR A 79 6.87 20.29 -13.04
C THR A 79 8.29 20.58 -12.54
N ASP A 80 8.58 21.81 -12.11
CA ASP A 80 9.88 22.18 -11.56
C ASP A 80 10.24 21.42 -10.27
N GLN A 81 9.26 20.82 -9.59
CA GLN A 81 9.55 19.92 -8.46
C GLN A 81 10.34 18.66 -8.83
N TYR A 82 10.51 18.35 -10.12
CA TYR A 82 11.46 17.31 -10.53
C TYR A 82 12.91 17.64 -10.10
N ALA A 83 13.31 18.91 -10.13
CA ALA A 83 14.63 19.33 -9.66
C ALA A 83 14.77 19.09 -8.15
N ASP A 84 13.76 19.49 -7.36
CA ASP A 84 13.75 19.32 -5.92
C ASP A 84 13.75 17.82 -5.52
N LEU A 85 12.99 16.99 -6.26
CA LEU A 85 12.98 15.54 -6.08
C LEU A 85 14.34 14.90 -6.40
N GLN A 86 15.01 15.39 -7.44
CA GLN A 86 16.34 14.90 -7.81
C GLN A 86 17.38 15.28 -6.74
N GLU A 87 17.37 16.52 -6.26
CA GLU A 87 18.23 16.97 -5.17
C GLU A 87 18.00 16.15 -3.89
N LEU A 88 16.73 15.92 -3.53
CA LEU A 88 16.36 15.06 -2.39
C LEU A 88 16.91 13.64 -2.55
N TYR A 89 16.80 13.07 -3.76
CA TYR A 89 17.31 11.74 -4.07
C TYR A 89 18.83 11.66 -3.99
N GLU A 90 19.54 12.65 -4.51
CA GLU A 90 21.01 12.73 -4.46
C GLU A 90 21.52 12.86 -3.03
N THR A 91 20.78 13.59 -2.17
CA THR A 91 21.17 13.85 -0.80
C THR A 91 20.84 12.69 0.16
N HIS A 92 19.74 11.98 -0.10
CA HIS A 92 19.19 10.96 0.84
C HIS A 92 19.02 9.57 0.23
N GLY A 93 19.52 9.30 -0.98
CA GLY A 93 19.30 8.02 -1.69
C GLY A 93 19.88 6.78 -0.99
N ASP A 94 20.71 6.95 0.04
CA ASP A 94 21.13 5.87 0.93
C ASP A 94 19.97 5.34 1.80
N LYS A 95 19.01 6.20 2.18
CA LYS A 95 17.86 5.91 3.06
C LYS A 95 16.51 6.05 2.38
N LEU A 96 16.47 6.67 1.20
CA LEU A 96 15.27 7.03 0.47
C LEU A 96 15.32 6.47 -0.95
N GLU A 97 14.21 5.86 -1.40
CA GLU A 97 13.94 5.63 -2.81
C GLU A 97 12.82 6.56 -3.28
N ILE A 98 12.94 7.11 -4.48
CA ILE A 98 11.89 7.93 -5.09
C ILE A 98 11.36 7.20 -6.32
N ILE A 99 10.03 7.09 -6.43
CA ILE A 99 9.37 6.56 -7.61
C ILE A 99 8.43 7.62 -8.18
N GLY A 100 8.83 8.21 -9.29
CA GLY A 100 7.96 9.09 -10.09
C GLY A 100 6.99 8.26 -10.92
N ILE A 101 5.69 8.49 -10.75
CA ILE A 101 4.63 7.75 -11.42
C ILE A 101 3.91 8.68 -12.40
N PRO A 102 4.20 8.64 -13.71
CA PRO A 102 3.54 9.49 -14.69
C PRO A 102 2.04 9.24 -14.75
N CYS A 103 1.23 10.32 -14.84
CA CYS A 103 -0.22 10.21 -14.90
C CYS A 103 -0.84 11.31 -15.78
N ASN A 104 -1.68 10.91 -16.75
CA ASN A 104 -2.36 11.84 -17.65
C ASN A 104 -3.79 12.24 -17.23
N ASP A 105 -4.24 11.81 -16.03
CA ASP A 105 -5.62 12.03 -15.57
C ASP A 105 -5.88 13.44 -15.03
N PHE A 106 -4.83 14.24 -14.85
CA PHE A 106 -4.91 15.60 -14.33
C PHE A 106 -4.60 16.60 -15.44
N GLY A 107 -5.65 17.16 -16.01
CA GLY A 107 -5.55 18.18 -17.06
C GLY A 107 -4.88 17.71 -18.36
N ARG A 108 -4.71 16.39 -18.56
CA ARG A 108 -3.98 15.79 -19.69
C ARG A 108 -2.53 16.33 -19.81
N GLN A 109 -1.89 16.55 -18.65
CA GLN A 109 -0.58 17.18 -18.57
C GLN A 109 0.59 16.19 -18.72
N GLU A 110 0.31 14.88 -18.93
CA GLU A 110 1.33 13.86 -19.26
C GLU A 110 0.96 13.07 -20.52
N PRO A 111 0.90 13.73 -21.70
CA PRO A 111 0.47 13.08 -22.94
C PRO A 111 1.55 12.18 -23.56
N GLY A 112 2.82 12.38 -23.19
CA GLY A 112 3.98 11.75 -23.82
C GLY A 112 3.98 10.22 -23.73
N SER A 113 4.68 9.58 -24.64
CA SER A 113 5.06 8.16 -24.54
C SER A 113 6.10 7.95 -23.43
N ALA A 114 6.32 6.71 -23.02
CA ALA A 114 7.33 6.36 -22.03
C ALA A 114 8.71 6.95 -22.37
N ASN A 115 9.15 6.79 -23.61
CA ASN A 115 10.44 7.30 -24.10
C ASN A 115 10.51 8.85 -24.06
N GLU A 116 9.43 9.54 -24.42
CA GLU A 116 9.37 11.02 -24.38
C GLU A 116 9.43 11.52 -22.94
N ILE A 117 8.70 10.88 -22.01
CA ILE A 117 8.72 11.22 -20.58
C ILE A 117 10.13 11.01 -20.01
N GLN A 118 10.73 9.84 -20.25
CA GLN A 118 12.07 9.52 -19.76
C GLN A 118 13.11 10.54 -20.26
N LYS A 119 13.07 10.86 -21.56
CA LYS A 119 13.95 11.88 -22.15
C LYS A 119 13.72 13.25 -21.53
N PHE A 120 12.46 13.65 -21.36
CA PHE A 120 12.10 14.93 -20.77
C PHE A 120 12.67 15.05 -19.33
N CYS A 121 12.43 14.06 -18.48
CA CYS A 121 12.93 14.04 -17.11
C CYS A 121 14.45 14.09 -17.04
N LYS A 122 15.13 13.29 -17.87
CA LYS A 122 16.58 13.21 -17.88
C LYS A 122 17.24 14.50 -18.41
N LEU A 123 16.75 15.05 -19.53
CA LEU A 123 17.38 16.17 -20.18
C LEU A 123 17.11 17.52 -19.49
N ASN A 124 15.92 17.69 -18.89
CA ASN A 124 15.56 18.96 -18.28
C ASN A 124 15.89 19.02 -16.78
N TYR A 125 15.86 17.89 -16.08
CA TYR A 125 16.00 17.85 -14.62
C TYR A 125 17.05 16.86 -14.11
N GLY A 126 17.77 16.18 -15.01
CA GLY A 126 18.80 15.21 -14.62
C GLY A 126 18.26 13.99 -13.85
N VAL A 127 16.97 13.69 -13.93
CA VAL A 127 16.33 12.63 -13.13
C VAL A 127 17.06 11.31 -13.26
N THR A 128 17.45 10.76 -12.10
CA THR A 128 18.11 9.46 -11.96
C THR A 128 17.34 8.50 -11.06
N PHE A 129 16.37 8.99 -10.31
CA PHE A 129 15.47 8.14 -9.54
C PHE A 129 14.51 7.35 -10.44
N THR A 130 13.90 6.32 -9.89
CA THR A 130 13.02 5.40 -10.61
C THR A 130 11.79 6.11 -11.19
N LEU A 131 11.56 5.97 -12.51
CA LEU A 131 10.30 6.34 -13.15
C LEU A 131 9.50 5.06 -13.43
N ALA A 132 8.24 5.03 -13.00
CA ALA A 132 7.32 3.95 -13.30
C ALA A 132 6.63 4.14 -14.66
N GLU A 133 6.01 3.08 -15.18
CA GLU A 133 5.08 3.19 -16.29
C GLU A 133 3.90 4.09 -15.93
N LYS A 134 3.28 4.69 -16.95
CA LYS A 134 2.13 5.60 -16.75
C LYS A 134 0.96 4.88 -16.09
N GLN A 135 0.45 5.45 -15.00
CA GLN A 135 -0.63 4.87 -14.20
C GLN A 135 -1.94 5.65 -14.33
N LYS A 136 -3.07 4.92 -14.18
CA LYS A 136 -4.41 5.49 -14.10
C LYS A 136 -4.79 5.73 -12.64
N ILE A 137 -5.14 6.96 -12.30
CA ILE A 137 -5.55 7.37 -10.94
C ILE A 137 -7.06 7.61 -10.88
N LYS A 138 -7.60 8.44 -11.76
CA LYS A 138 -9.03 8.74 -11.86
C LYS A 138 -9.73 7.89 -12.91
N SER A 139 -9.04 7.59 -14.00
CA SER A 139 -9.56 6.76 -15.09
C SER A 139 -9.75 5.31 -14.67
N LYS A 140 -10.80 4.66 -15.18
CA LYS A 140 -11.12 3.26 -14.85
C LYS A 140 -10.58 2.29 -15.92
N PRO A 141 -10.13 1.09 -15.55
CA PRO A 141 -9.88 0.66 -14.18
C PRO A 141 -8.72 1.42 -13.56
N MET A 142 -8.86 1.81 -12.27
CA MET A 142 -7.77 2.41 -11.50
C MET A 142 -6.65 1.40 -11.33
N SER A 143 -5.39 1.84 -11.41
CA SER A 143 -4.24 0.97 -11.21
C SER A 143 -4.12 0.46 -9.77
N GLY A 144 -3.60 -0.77 -9.61
CA GLY A 144 -3.56 -1.46 -8.32
C GLY A 144 -2.81 -0.71 -7.23
N ILE A 145 -1.74 0.02 -7.59
CA ILE A 145 -1.01 0.84 -6.62
C ILE A 145 -1.88 1.96 -6.05
N TYR A 146 -2.69 2.64 -6.87
CA TYR A 146 -3.57 3.70 -6.38
C TYR A 146 -4.81 3.17 -5.68
N GLN A 147 -5.26 1.94 -5.99
CA GLN A 147 -6.26 1.25 -5.16
C GLN A 147 -5.71 1.03 -3.75
N TRP A 148 -4.48 0.52 -3.63
CA TRP A 148 -3.84 0.34 -2.32
C TRP A 148 -3.64 1.67 -1.61
N LEU A 149 -3.11 2.69 -2.27
CA LEU A 149 -2.84 4.01 -1.70
C LEU A 149 -4.09 4.73 -1.20
N SER A 150 -5.29 4.37 -1.65
CA SER A 150 -6.55 5.07 -1.30
C SER A 150 -7.62 4.20 -0.65
N ASP A 151 -7.31 2.96 -0.29
CA ASP A 151 -8.21 2.09 0.46
C ASP A 151 -7.68 1.81 1.87
N PRO A 152 -8.30 2.39 2.93
CA PRO A 152 -7.87 2.18 4.31
C PRO A 152 -7.87 0.70 4.74
N ASN A 153 -8.70 -0.15 4.10
CA ASN A 153 -8.71 -1.58 4.39
C ASN A 153 -7.45 -2.29 3.85
N LEU A 154 -6.76 -1.69 2.88
CA LEU A 154 -5.54 -2.23 2.28
C LEU A 154 -4.28 -1.61 2.88
N ASN A 155 -4.29 -0.28 3.13
CA ASN A 155 -3.12 0.48 3.56
C ASN A 155 -3.11 0.87 5.05
N GLY A 156 -4.23 0.64 5.76
CA GLY A 156 -4.37 0.86 7.20
C GLY A 156 -5.03 2.18 7.61
N TRP A 157 -5.02 3.25 6.78
CA TRP A 157 -5.59 4.53 7.20
C TRP A 157 -6.00 5.50 6.08
N ASN A 158 -5.28 5.53 4.95
CA ASN A 158 -5.46 6.58 3.95
C ASN A 158 -6.57 6.27 2.95
N SER A 159 -7.50 7.22 2.79
CA SER A 159 -8.55 7.19 1.77
C SER A 159 -8.36 8.26 0.68
N SER A 160 -7.29 9.05 0.75
CA SER A 160 -7.09 10.20 -0.13
C SER A 160 -6.38 9.79 -1.42
N LEU A 161 -7.00 10.11 -2.56
CA LEU A 161 -6.37 10.08 -3.88
C LEU A 161 -5.69 11.43 -4.17
N PRO A 162 -4.72 11.46 -5.11
CA PRO A 162 -4.20 12.70 -5.63
C PRO A 162 -5.32 13.60 -6.17
N SER A 163 -5.35 14.83 -5.73
CA SER A 163 -6.25 15.86 -6.25
C SER A 163 -5.71 16.51 -7.52
N TRP A 164 -4.38 16.48 -7.70
CA TRP A 164 -3.64 17.03 -8.83
C TRP A 164 -2.31 16.29 -9.02
N ASN A 165 -1.49 16.69 -10.01
CA ASN A 165 -0.12 16.18 -10.16
C ASN A 165 0.77 16.60 -8.99
N PHE A 166 1.83 15.85 -8.74
CA PHE A 166 2.84 16.06 -7.69
C PHE A 166 2.31 15.91 -6.26
N CYS A 167 1.23 15.12 -6.02
CA CYS A 167 0.95 14.61 -4.69
C CYS A 167 1.97 13.52 -4.32
N LYS A 168 2.28 13.43 -3.03
CA LYS A 168 3.33 12.54 -2.53
C LYS A 168 2.77 11.60 -1.47
N TYR A 169 3.25 10.36 -1.47
CA TYR A 169 2.97 9.36 -0.45
C TYR A 169 4.29 8.85 0.09
N VAL A 170 4.39 8.71 1.40
CA VAL A 170 5.59 8.15 2.06
C VAL A 170 5.28 6.79 2.62
N ILE A 171 6.09 5.83 2.23
CA ILE A 171 6.11 4.47 2.76
C ILE A 171 7.32 4.34 3.66
N ASN A 172 7.15 3.75 4.85
CA ASN A 172 8.25 3.51 5.79
C ASN A 172 9.08 2.28 5.38
N GLU A 173 10.15 2.04 6.14
CA GLU A 173 11.12 0.96 5.93
C GLU A 173 10.49 -0.45 6.04
N SER A 174 9.31 -0.55 6.65
CA SER A 174 8.53 -1.79 6.79
C SER A 174 7.48 -2.00 5.69
N GLY A 175 7.33 -1.02 4.76
CA GLY A 175 6.36 -1.08 3.67
C GLY A 175 4.95 -0.61 4.03
N GLU A 176 4.81 0.18 5.10
CA GLU A 176 3.55 0.77 5.54
C GLU A 176 3.43 2.20 5.02
N LEU A 177 2.25 2.58 4.54
CA LEU A 177 1.94 3.95 4.15
C LEU A 177 1.83 4.84 5.41
N THR A 178 2.64 5.90 5.49
CA THR A 178 2.70 6.77 6.68
C THR A 178 2.22 8.19 6.45
N HIS A 179 2.42 8.75 5.25
CA HIS A 179 2.05 10.13 4.96
C HIS A 179 1.46 10.29 3.56
N PHE A 180 0.62 11.31 3.43
CA PHE A 180 0.12 11.82 2.17
C PHE A 180 0.27 13.35 2.15
N PHE A 181 0.89 13.88 1.10
CA PHE A 181 1.07 15.31 0.89
C PHE A 181 0.43 15.76 -0.42
N LYS A 182 -0.16 16.94 -0.39
CA LYS A 182 -0.72 17.59 -1.59
C LYS A 182 0.38 18.15 -2.49
N SER A 183 0.01 18.50 -3.71
CA SER A 183 0.91 18.99 -4.78
C SER A 183 1.84 20.13 -4.35
N GLY A 184 1.32 21.08 -3.57
CA GLY A 184 2.07 22.28 -3.17
C GLY A 184 3.09 22.08 -2.05
N VAL A 185 3.18 20.88 -1.46
CA VAL A 185 4.22 20.60 -0.46
C VAL A 185 5.55 20.40 -1.19
N ASP A 186 6.52 21.22 -0.83
CA ASP A 186 7.86 21.24 -1.41
C ASP A 186 8.62 19.95 -1.01
N PRO A 187 9.19 19.20 -1.97
CA PRO A 187 10.00 18.02 -1.69
C PRO A 187 11.19 18.29 -0.75
N ASN A 188 11.80 19.49 -0.86
CA ASN A 188 12.89 19.94 0.02
C ASN A 188 12.39 20.74 1.23
N GLY A 189 11.07 20.79 1.45
CA GLY A 189 10.46 21.44 2.61
C GLY A 189 10.64 20.63 3.90
N ARG A 190 10.61 21.32 5.04
CA ARG A 190 10.78 20.69 6.37
C ARG A 190 9.80 19.55 6.64
N GLU A 191 8.60 19.61 6.07
CA GLU A 191 7.56 18.58 6.24
C GLU A 191 8.01 17.22 5.70
N ILE A 192 8.80 17.22 4.63
CA ILE A 192 9.34 16.03 3.99
C ILE A 192 10.72 15.70 4.54
N LEU A 193 11.63 16.68 4.62
CA LEU A 193 13.01 16.47 5.09
C LEU A 193 13.08 15.88 6.51
N ASN A 194 12.16 16.26 7.41
CA ASN A 194 12.13 15.73 8.77
C ASN A 194 11.74 14.24 8.85
N LEU A 195 11.37 13.62 7.73
CA LEU A 195 11.05 12.18 7.66
C LEU A 195 12.29 11.32 7.38
N PHE A 196 13.40 11.90 6.95
CA PHE A 196 14.64 11.22 6.53
C PHE A 196 15.82 11.64 7.41
#